data_92015864f4eb2161f599a48a223afb0a
#
_entry.id   92015864f4eb2161f599a48a223afb0a
#
_cell.length_a   1.000
_cell.length_b   1.000
_cell.length_c   1.000
_cell.angle_alpha   90.00
_cell.angle_beta   90.00
_cell.angle_gamma   90.00
#
_symmetry.space_group_name_H-M   'P 1'
#
loop_
_entity.id
_entity.type
_entity.pdbx_description
1 polymer ?
#
loop_
_entity_poly.entity_id
_entity_poly.type
_entity_poly.pdbx_seq_one_letter_code
_entity_poly.pdbx_strand_id
1 'polypeptide(L)'
;MNEINYKKTEENDAKESKKKKFFSKLLSLLNKRIITILVIILVLILGIIGIKKSFFTESKTTKLGFEDIGELATESCVMTEIDVVDKSRKLYGVNVPFTQTKYIYSYDVIVKAGIDFSQVDWDEAENNTVNVIVPEVKVLSKELKKDSFKVYHEEESIFTNVTLEENNKSLTKLEDTALKDAIDNGLYDRAKESAKKQLKSFIKTNDKYKNYKIHFEYRGN
;
A
#
# COMPACT_ATOMS: atom_id res chain seq x y z
N MET A 1 -29.75 15.22 64.36
CA MET A 1 -29.14 14.89 63.04
C MET A 1 -28.28 13.63 63.07
N ASN A 2 -28.07 12.96 64.16
CA ASN A 2 -27.22 11.76 64.30
C ASN A 2 -27.95 10.39 64.23
N GLU A 3 -29.25 10.31 64.52
CA GLU A 3 -29.96 9.02 64.47
C GLU A 3 -30.28 8.47 63.09
N ILE A 4 -30.42 9.34 62.08
CA ILE A 4 -30.73 8.92 60.73
C ILE A 4 -29.52 8.26 60.03
N ASN A 5 -28.31 8.69 60.42
CA ASN A 5 -27.07 8.10 59.85
C ASN A 5 -26.76 6.72 60.42
N TYR A 6 -27.03 6.47 61.71
CA TYR A 6 -26.84 5.17 62.36
C TYR A 6 -27.77 4.09 61.77
N LYS A 7 -29.05 4.40 61.55
CA LYS A 7 -30.00 3.47 60.92
C LYS A 7 -29.64 3.09 59.50
N LYS A 8 -29.07 4.01 58.73
CA LYS A 8 -28.67 3.75 57.34
C LYS A 8 -27.41 2.88 57.23
N THR A 9 -26.50 2.97 58.20
CA THR A 9 -25.30 2.16 58.30
C THR A 9 -25.65 0.72 58.71
N GLU A 10 -26.51 0.53 59.73
CA GLU A 10 -26.98 -0.78 60.17
C GLU A 10 -27.78 -1.52 59.09
N GLU A 11 -28.59 -0.79 58.28
CA GLU A 11 -29.37 -1.39 57.21
C GLU A 11 -28.46 -1.83 56.01
N ASN A 12 -27.39 -1.08 55.74
CA ASN A 12 -26.39 -1.46 54.74
C ASN A 12 -25.56 -2.65 55.19
N ASP A 13 -25.12 -2.70 56.42
CA ASP A 13 -24.36 -3.82 57.00
C ASP A 13 -25.19 -5.10 57.06
N ALA A 14 -26.48 -4.99 57.37
CA ALA A 14 -27.42 -6.10 57.38
C ALA A 14 -27.69 -6.63 55.94
N LYS A 15 -27.74 -5.76 54.90
CA LYS A 15 -27.88 -6.13 53.51
C LYS A 15 -26.61 -6.80 52.98
N GLU A 16 -25.45 -6.30 53.38
CA GLU A 16 -24.16 -6.90 52.96
C GLU A 16 -23.92 -8.27 53.62
N SER A 17 -24.26 -8.42 54.88
CA SER A 17 -24.20 -9.69 55.60
C SER A 17 -25.17 -10.72 55.01
N LYS A 18 -26.37 -10.34 54.61
CA LYS A 18 -27.32 -11.22 53.92
C LYS A 18 -26.82 -11.66 52.53
N LYS A 19 -26.19 -10.73 51.76
CA LYS A 19 -25.57 -11.06 50.49
C LYS A 19 -24.40 -12.05 50.66
N LYS A 20 -23.52 -11.84 51.63
CA LYS A 20 -22.41 -12.77 51.94
C LYS A 20 -22.87 -14.14 52.32
N LYS A 21 -23.91 -14.24 53.20
CA LYS A 21 -24.51 -15.53 53.57
C LYS A 21 -25.23 -16.24 52.41
N PHE A 22 -25.89 -15.49 51.53
CA PHE A 22 -26.49 -16.05 50.31
C PHE A 22 -25.46 -16.62 49.37
N PHE A 23 -24.37 -15.85 49.12
CA PHE A 23 -23.25 -16.29 48.29
C PHE A 23 -22.53 -17.54 48.84
N SER A 24 -22.29 -17.59 50.17
CA SER A 24 -21.64 -18.74 50.79
C SER A 24 -22.52 -19.98 50.72
N LYS A 25 -23.84 -19.84 50.85
CA LYS A 25 -24.81 -20.92 50.76
C LYS A 25 -24.95 -21.42 49.31
N LEU A 26 -24.85 -20.50 48.33
CA LEU A 26 -24.83 -20.87 46.89
C LEU A 26 -23.55 -21.61 46.53
N LEU A 27 -22.39 -21.17 47.06
CA LEU A 27 -21.10 -21.85 46.84
C LEU A 27 -21.05 -23.26 47.49
N SER A 28 -21.69 -23.46 48.63
CA SER A 28 -21.71 -24.77 49.32
C SER A 28 -22.59 -25.81 48.64
N LEU A 29 -23.54 -25.36 47.82
CA LEU A 29 -24.39 -26.23 46.98
C LEU A 29 -23.70 -26.64 45.65
N LEU A 30 -22.67 -25.96 45.26
CA LEU A 30 -21.90 -26.28 44.04
C LEU A 30 -20.90 -27.39 44.33
N ASN A 31 -21.20 -28.59 43.83
CA ASN A 31 -20.29 -29.72 43.88
C ASN A 31 -18.94 -29.32 43.26
N LYS A 32 -17.80 -29.73 43.84
CA LYS A 32 -16.44 -29.36 43.34
C LYS A 32 -16.30 -29.55 41.83
N ARG A 33 -16.96 -30.58 41.28
CA ARG A 33 -16.97 -30.85 39.82
C ARG A 33 -17.64 -29.74 39.02
N ILE A 34 -18.71 -29.13 39.52
CA ILE A 34 -19.40 -28.02 38.82
C ILE A 34 -18.55 -26.77 38.83
N ILE A 35 -17.86 -26.49 39.92
CA ILE A 35 -16.93 -25.34 40.03
C ILE A 35 -15.77 -25.50 39.01
N THR A 36 -15.21 -26.72 38.91
CA THR A 36 -14.13 -26.99 37.92
C THR A 36 -14.60 -26.78 36.49
N ILE A 37 -15.81 -27.25 36.15
CA ILE A 37 -16.40 -27.05 34.80
C ILE A 37 -16.59 -25.53 34.51
N LEU A 38 -17.11 -24.75 35.46
CA LEU A 38 -17.31 -23.32 35.31
C LEU A 38 -16.00 -22.57 35.11
N VAL A 39 -14.93 -22.97 35.81
CA VAL A 39 -13.58 -22.38 35.63
C VAL A 39 -13.03 -22.69 34.23
N ILE A 40 -13.20 -23.93 33.76
CA ILE A 40 -12.77 -24.33 32.40
C ILE A 40 -13.53 -23.51 31.34
N ILE A 41 -14.84 -23.36 31.48
CA ILE A 41 -15.67 -22.57 30.56
C ILE A 41 -15.22 -21.11 30.57
N LEU A 42 -14.94 -20.55 31.75
CA LEU A 42 -14.47 -19.17 31.87
C LEU A 42 -13.12 -18.97 31.17
N VAL A 43 -12.17 -19.89 31.32
CA VAL A 43 -10.86 -19.86 30.66
C VAL A 43 -11.02 -19.98 29.15
N LEU A 44 -11.92 -20.83 28.66
CA LEU A 44 -12.22 -20.94 27.24
C LEU A 44 -12.84 -19.65 26.68
N ILE A 45 -13.76 -19.02 27.39
CA ILE A 45 -14.36 -17.74 26.98
C ILE A 45 -13.30 -16.62 26.91
N LEU A 46 -12.44 -16.53 27.94
CA LEU A 46 -11.34 -15.56 27.97
C LEU A 46 -10.32 -15.83 26.84
N GLY A 47 -10.05 -17.10 26.54
CA GLY A 47 -9.22 -17.52 25.41
C GLY A 47 -9.80 -17.06 24.06
N ILE A 48 -11.09 -17.29 23.84
CA ILE A 48 -11.79 -16.87 22.60
C ILE A 48 -11.81 -15.35 22.45
N ILE A 49 -12.02 -14.60 23.54
CA ILE A 49 -12.00 -13.12 23.54
C ILE A 49 -10.59 -12.61 23.25
N GLY A 50 -9.56 -13.23 23.84
CA GLY A 50 -8.14 -12.89 23.57
C GLY A 50 -7.75 -13.14 22.13
N ILE A 51 -8.17 -14.25 21.54
CA ILE A 51 -7.91 -14.58 20.13
C ILE A 51 -8.61 -13.58 19.20
N LYS A 52 -9.88 -13.25 19.43
CA LYS A 52 -10.60 -12.27 18.61
C LYS A 52 -9.90 -10.91 18.58
N LYS A 53 -9.35 -10.45 19.71
CA LYS A 53 -8.67 -9.17 19.80
C LYS A 53 -7.30 -9.15 19.09
N SER A 54 -6.67 -10.32 18.93
CA SER A 54 -5.35 -10.44 18.29
C SER A 54 -5.42 -10.66 16.77
N PHE A 55 -6.52 -11.24 16.26
CA PHE A 55 -6.63 -11.59 14.84
C PHE A 55 -7.36 -10.54 13.98
N PHE A 56 -8.12 -9.62 14.57
CA PHE A 56 -8.78 -8.55 13.83
C PHE A 56 -8.00 -7.24 13.98
N THR A 57 -6.96 -7.08 13.17
CA THR A 57 -6.39 -5.76 12.92
C THR A 57 -7.29 -5.07 11.91
N GLU A 58 -8.13 -4.16 12.38
CA GLU A 58 -8.88 -3.27 11.49
C GLU A 58 -7.88 -2.42 10.70
N SER A 59 -7.91 -2.57 9.38
CA SER A 59 -7.23 -1.65 8.48
C SER A 59 -7.88 -0.28 8.61
N LYS A 60 -7.27 0.61 9.39
CA LYS A 60 -7.69 2.01 9.41
C LYS A 60 -7.30 2.64 8.07
N THR A 61 -8.26 2.77 7.19
CA THR A 61 -8.10 3.58 5.98
C THR A 61 -8.03 5.04 6.40
N THR A 62 -6.86 5.64 6.31
CA THR A 62 -6.72 7.09 6.45
C THR A 62 -7.37 7.72 5.23
N LYS A 63 -8.34 8.62 5.43
CA LYS A 63 -8.90 9.42 4.34
C LYS A 63 -7.80 10.32 3.81
N LEU A 64 -7.31 10.01 2.60
CA LEU A 64 -6.52 10.93 1.81
C LEU A 64 -7.46 11.99 1.23
N GLY A 65 -7.03 13.25 1.21
CA GLY A 65 -7.77 14.31 0.56
C GLY A 65 -7.81 14.10 -0.95
N PHE A 66 -8.73 14.80 -1.62
CA PHE A 66 -8.70 14.92 -3.08
C PHE A 66 -7.68 15.99 -3.45
N GLU A 67 -6.90 15.75 -4.48
CA GLU A 67 -5.94 16.67 -5.06
C GLU A 67 -6.24 16.82 -6.55
N ASP A 68 -6.20 18.05 -7.05
CA ASP A 68 -6.37 18.32 -8.47
C ASP A 68 -5.10 17.92 -9.22
N ILE A 69 -5.22 17.00 -10.17
CA ILE A 69 -4.10 16.48 -10.96
C ILE A 69 -4.21 17.04 -12.38
N GLY A 70 -3.25 17.87 -12.76
CA GLY A 70 -3.08 18.40 -14.12
C GLY A 70 -2.25 17.50 -15.04
N GLU A 71 -1.94 16.27 -14.62
CA GLU A 71 -1.04 15.38 -15.36
C GLU A 71 -1.71 14.74 -16.57
N LEU A 72 -1.06 14.84 -17.72
CA LEU A 72 -1.45 14.19 -18.97
C LEU A 72 -0.42 13.12 -19.31
N ALA A 73 -0.77 11.85 -19.08
CA ALA A 73 0.04 10.71 -19.53
C ALA A 73 -0.03 10.63 -21.06
N THR A 74 1.11 10.73 -21.70
CA THR A 74 1.22 10.75 -23.16
C THR A 74 1.88 9.52 -23.72
N GLU A 75 2.63 8.78 -22.92
CA GLU A 75 3.25 7.51 -23.27
C GLU A 75 3.21 6.54 -22.10
N SER A 76 3.08 5.25 -22.40
CA SER A 76 3.14 4.17 -21.44
C SER A 76 3.91 3.01 -22.04
N CYS A 77 4.82 2.43 -21.28
CA CYS A 77 5.51 1.20 -21.64
C CYS A 77 5.34 0.13 -20.56
N VAL A 78 5.48 -1.12 -20.97
CA VAL A 78 5.48 -2.28 -20.08
C VAL A 78 6.84 -2.94 -20.18
N MET A 79 7.51 -3.07 -19.03
CA MET A 79 8.81 -3.73 -18.91
C MET A 79 8.63 -4.99 -18.07
N THR A 80 9.18 -6.13 -18.54
CA THR A 80 9.17 -7.37 -17.74
C THR A 80 10.51 -7.49 -17.02
N GLU A 81 10.47 -7.39 -15.69
CA GLU A 81 11.66 -7.43 -14.85
C GLU A 81 11.74 -8.75 -14.08
N ILE A 82 12.96 -9.28 -13.98
CA ILE A 82 13.25 -10.51 -13.24
C ILE A 82 14.07 -10.15 -12.00
N ASP A 83 13.64 -10.62 -10.84
CA ASP A 83 14.44 -10.55 -9.62
C ASP A 83 14.92 -11.94 -9.20
N VAL A 84 16.11 -11.95 -8.61
CA VAL A 84 16.75 -13.14 -8.04
C VAL A 84 17.07 -12.86 -6.60
N VAL A 85 16.34 -13.50 -5.70
CA VAL A 85 16.64 -13.52 -4.28
C VAL A 85 17.44 -14.80 -4.00
N ASP A 86 18.67 -14.65 -3.57
CA ASP A 86 19.55 -15.80 -3.20
C ASP A 86 20.18 -15.51 -1.84
N LYS A 87 19.80 -16.29 -0.84
CA LYS A 87 20.24 -16.15 0.55
C LYS A 87 20.72 -17.49 1.09
N SER A 88 21.83 -17.45 1.80
CA SER A 88 22.33 -18.61 2.53
C SER A 88 23.04 -18.16 3.80
N ARG A 89 23.09 -19.02 4.80
CA ARG A 89 23.96 -18.79 5.96
C ARG A 89 25.41 -19.02 5.56
N LYS A 90 26.28 -18.14 6.03
CA LYS A 90 27.74 -18.28 5.82
C LYS A 90 28.42 -18.52 7.16
N LEU A 91 29.34 -19.52 7.18
CA LEU A 91 30.22 -19.78 8.29
C LEU A 91 31.65 -19.63 7.76
N TYR A 92 32.44 -18.71 8.33
CA TYR A 92 33.79 -18.37 7.87
C TYR A 92 33.89 -18.10 6.35
N GLY A 93 32.85 -17.47 5.77
CA GLY A 93 32.81 -17.13 4.35
C GLY A 93 32.33 -18.26 3.41
N VAL A 94 32.09 -19.47 3.93
CA VAL A 94 31.57 -20.61 3.18
C VAL A 94 30.08 -20.77 3.41
N ASN A 95 29.32 -21.05 2.33
CA ASN A 95 27.87 -21.30 2.44
C ASN A 95 27.64 -22.61 3.22
N VAL A 96 26.72 -22.55 4.19
CA VAL A 96 26.31 -23.72 4.97
C VAL A 96 25.31 -24.53 4.16
N PRO A 97 25.54 -25.85 3.94
CA PRO A 97 24.60 -26.70 3.21
C PRO A 97 23.20 -26.66 3.83
N PHE A 98 22.15 -26.82 2.99
CA PHE A 98 20.73 -26.86 3.38
C PHE A 98 20.20 -25.56 4.00
N THR A 99 20.91 -24.44 3.89
CA THR A 99 20.46 -23.15 4.37
C THR A 99 20.12 -22.16 3.25
N GLN A 100 20.15 -22.59 2.00
CA GLN A 100 19.88 -21.74 0.86
C GLN A 100 18.38 -21.54 0.66
N THR A 101 17.97 -20.28 0.50
CA THR A 101 16.67 -19.87 0.01
C THR A 101 16.87 -19.12 -1.29
N LYS A 102 16.24 -19.56 -2.36
CA LYS A 102 16.39 -18.97 -3.68
C LYS A 102 15.05 -18.84 -4.38
N TYR A 103 14.73 -17.61 -4.77
CA TYR A 103 13.57 -17.30 -5.59
C TYR A 103 14.01 -16.63 -6.87
N ILE A 104 13.45 -17.05 -8.01
CA ILE A 104 13.58 -16.36 -9.29
C ILE A 104 12.16 -16.12 -9.80
N TYR A 105 11.80 -14.87 -9.91
CA TYR A 105 10.45 -14.48 -10.31
C TYR A 105 10.48 -13.23 -11.18
N SER A 106 9.39 -12.95 -11.88
CA SER A 106 9.23 -11.73 -12.66
C SER A 106 7.89 -11.05 -12.39
N TYR A 107 7.91 -9.75 -12.65
CA TYR A 107 6.73 -8.92 -12.79
C TYR A 107 6.82 -8.06 -14.04
N ASP A 108 5.67 -7.75 -14.64
CA ASP A 108 5.56 -6.62 -15.54
C ASP A 108 5.44 -5.33 -14.72
N VAL A 109 6.19 -4.31 -15.12
CA VAL A 109 6.12 -2.97 -14.57
C VAL A 109 5.61 -2.03 -15.64
N ILE A 110 4.55 -1.28 -15.33
CA ILE A 110 4.00 -0.25 -16.19
C ILE A 110 4.63 1.08 -15.82
N VAL A 111 5.35 1.69 -16.74
CA VAL A 111 5.93 3.03 -16.57
C VAL A 111 5.18 4.00 -17.47
N LYS A 112 4.65 5.08 -16.90
CA LYS A 112 3.96 6.14 -17.63
C LYS A 112 4.76 7.43 -17.55
N ALA A 113 4.88 8.12 -18.67
CA ALA A 113 5.47 9.44 -18.78
C ALA A 113 4.51 10.40 -19.48
N GLY A 114 4.67 11.69 -19.20
CA GLY A 114 3.81 12.69 -19.77
C GLY A 114 4.21 14.10 -19.32
N ILE A 115 3.29 15.02 -19.45
CA ILE A 115 3.46 16.44 -19.14
C ILE A 115 2.43 16.89 -18.11
N ASP A 116 2.73 17.96 -17.41
CA ASP A 116 1.75 18.70 -16.63
C ASP A 116 0.97 19.63 -17.58
N PHE A 117 -0.24 19.23 -17.92
CA PHE A 117 -1.09 19.99 -18.85
C PHE A 117 -1.41 21.39 -18.33
N SER A 118 -1.46 21.59 -17.02
CA SER A 118 -1.71 22.89 -16.41
C SER A 118 -0.59 23.92 -16.67
N GLN A 119 0.59 23.44 -17.05
CA GLN A 119 1.77 24.26 -17.36
C GLN A 119 1.96 24.48 -18.87
N VAL A 120 1.05 23.99 -19.70
CA VAL A 120 1.07 24.25 -21.14
C VAL A 120 0.59 25.67 -21.37
N ASP A 121 1.44 26.50 -21.95
CA ASP A 121 1.08 27.84 -22.43
C ASP A 121 0.97 27.87 -23.94
N TRP A 122 0.12 28.72 -24.47
CA TRP A 122 -0.01 28.92 -25.90
C TRP A 122 -0.50 30.32 -26.23
N ASP A 123 -0.01 30.85 -27.33
CA ASP A 123 -0.37 32.19 -27.86
C ASP A 123 -0.61 32.12 -29.36
N GLU A 124 -1.37 33.10 -29.85
CA GLU A 124 -1.59 33.30 -31.29
C GLU A 124 -0.55 34.24 -31.84
N ALA A 125 0.28 33.74 -32.74
CA ALA A 125 1.28 34.51 -33.44
C ALA A 125 0.78 34.98 -34.81
N GLU A 126 1.56 35.83 -35.47
CA GLU A 126 1.28 36.28 -36.83
C GLU A 126 1.22 35.13 -37.84
N ASN A 127 0.63 35.37 -39.03
CA ASN A 127 0.58 34.43 -40.13
C ASN A 127 -0.18 33.12 -39.83
N ASN A 128 -1.28 33.19 -39.06
CA ASN A 128 -2.09 32.02 -38.69
C ASN A 128 -1.26 30.92 -38.04
N THR A 129 -0.41 31.30 -37.08
CA THR A 129 0.42 30.38 -36.32
C THR A 129 0.02 30.43 -34.84
N VAL A 130 -0.01 29.25 -34.19
CA VAL A 130 -0.14 29.10 -32.74
C VAL A 130 1.20 28.60 -32.20
N ASN A 131 1.82 29.34 -31.29
CA ASN A 131 2.98 28.90 -30.55
C ASN A 131 2.49 28.17 -29.29
N VAL A 132 3.05 27.00 -29.02
CA VAL A 132 2.71 26.17 -27.86
C VAL A 132 3.98 25.90 -27.08
N ILE A 133 4.02 26.35 -25.84
CA ILE A 133 5.12 26.08 -24.91
C ILE A 133 4.77 24.83 -24.12
N VAL A 134 5.51 23.75 -24.38
CA VAL A 134 5.29 22.45 -23.75
C VAL A 134 6.21 22.34 -22.53
N PRO A 135 5.71 22.00 -21.34
CA PRO A 135 6.54 21.75 -20.19
C PRO A 135 7.41 20.49 -20.37
N GLU A 136 8.38 20.33 -19.50
CA GLU A 136 9.26 19.16 -19.49
C GLU A 136 8.47 17.87 -19.24
N VAL A 137 8.85 16.83 -19.97
CA VAL A 137 8.30 15.49 -19.77
C VAL A 137 8.84 14.89 -18.48
N LYS A 138 7.95 14.34 -17.66
CA LYS A 138 8.29 13.65 -16.41
C LYS A 138 7.69 12.26 -16.34
N VAL A 139 8.23 11.43 -15.44
CA VAL A 139 7.59 10.16 -15.06
C VAL A 139 6.39 10.51 -14.18
N LEU A 140 5.24 9.96 -14.53
CA LEU A 140 3.99 10.16 -13.80
C LEU A 140 3.70 8.97 -12.87
N SER A 141 3.99 7.75 -13.31
CA SER A 141 3.87 6.57 -12.44
C SER A 141 4.81 5.45 -12.89
N LYS A 142 5.14 4.59 -11.92
CA LYS A 142 5.74 3.29 -12.10
C LYS A 142 4.99 2.31 -11.20
N GLU A 143 4.44 1.27 -11.77
CA GLU A 143 3.52 0.38 -11.06
C GLU A 143 3.77 -1.08 -11.43
N LEU A 144 3.93 -1.93 -10.42
CA LEU A 144 3.96 -3.38 -10.61
C LEU A 144 2.57 -3.90 -10.99
N LYS A 145 2.49 -4.63 -12.08
CA LYS A 145 1.29 -5.34 -12.51
C LYS A 145 1.18 -6.66 -11.75
N LYS A 146 0.41 -6.69 -10.67
CA LYS A 146 0.34 -7.82 -9.73
C LYS A 146 -0.10 -9.14 -10.37
N ASP A 147 -0.95 -9.10 -11.38
CA ASP A 147 -1.47 -10.25 -12.12
C ASP A 147 -0.45 -10.84 -13.12
N SER A 148 0.68 -10.18 -13.33
CA SER A 148 1.77 -10.65 -14.19
C SER A 148 2.83 -11.50 -13.48
N PHE A 149 2.67 -11.72 -12.17
CA PHE A 149 3.62 -12.48 -11.37
C PHE A 149 3.87 -13.88 -11.92
N LYS A 150 5.15 -14.21 -12.13
CA LYS A 150 5.58 -15.54 -12.58
C LYS A 150 6.75 -16.00 -11.75
N VAL A 151 6.68 -17.24 -11.26
CA VAL A 151 7.78 -17.90 -10.55
C VAL A 151 8.50 -18.83 -11.52
N TYR A 152 9.82 -18.73 -11.60
CA TYR A 152 10.68 -19.58 -12.40
C TYR A 152 11.42 -20.60 -11.56
N HIS A 153 11.75 -20.22 -10.31
CA HIS A 153 12.42 -21.09 -9.36
C HIS A 153 12.03 -20.69 -7.93
N GLU A 154 11.78 -21.69 -7.11
CA GLU A 154 11.45 -21.51 -5.70
C GLU A 154 12.11 -22.62 -4.88
N GLU A 155 13.03 -22.24 -3.98
CA GLU A 155 13.66 -23.11 -3.01
C GLU A 155 13.70 -22.37 -1.67
N GLU A 156 13.09 -22.92 -0.65
CA GLU A 156 13.00 -22.29 0.66
C GLU A 156 13.66 -23.15 1.73
N SER A 157 14.51 -22.53 2.54
CA SER A 157 15.14 -23.16 3.69
C SER A 157 14.49 -22.70 4.99
N ILE A 158 14.21 -23.65 5.89
CA ILE A 158 13.73 -23.34 7.25
C ILE A 158 14.70 -22.49 8.07
N PHE A 159 15.95 -22.38 7.63
CA PHE A 159 17.00 -21.64 8.32
C PHE A 159 17.22 -20.22 7.81
N THR A 160 16.65 -19.87 6.66
CA THR A 160 16.87 -18.58 5.99
C THR A 160 15.59 -18.08 5.34
N ASN A 161 14.91 -17.17 6.01
CA ASN A 161 13.65 -16.60 5.53
C ASN A 161 13.87 -15.26 4.82
N VAL A 162 13.03 -14.95 3.84
CA VAL A 162 12.92 -13.61 3.26
C VAL A 162 11.94 -12.81 4.10
N THR A 163 12.38 -11.67 4.60
CA THR A 163 11.53 -10.78 5.39
C THR A 163 10.61 -9.94 4.50
N LEU A 164 9.51 -9.43 5.05
CA LEU A 164 8.63 -8.51 4.34
C LEU A 164 9.36 -7.24 3.86
N GLU A 165 10.30 -6.75 4.65
CA GLU A 165 11.12 -5.59 4.29
C GLU A 165 12.02 -5.89 3.08
N GLU A 166 12.67 -7.05 3.05
CA GLU A 166 13.50 -7.47 1.92
C GLU A 166 12.67 -7.67 0.67
N ASN A 167 11.50 -8.31 0.80
CA ASN A 167 10.57 -8.46 -0.32
C ASN A 167 10.14 -7.10 -0.87
N ASN A 168 9.77 -6.14 -0.01
CA ASN A 168 9.39 -4.80 -0.45
C ASN A 168 10.57 -4.06 -1.14
N LYS A 169 11.80 -4.23 -0.66
CA LYS A 169 13.01 -3.69 -1.33
C LYS A 169 13.21 -4.30 -2.71
N SER A 170 12.98 -5.60 -2.86
CA SER A 170 13.04 -6.27 -4.16
C SER A 170 12.01 -5.70 -5.13
N LEU A 171 10.76 -5.52 -4.71
CA LEU A 171 9.71 -4.94 -5.55
C LEU A 171 10.05 -3.50 -5.98
N THR A 172 10.52 -2.66 -5.05
CA THR A 172 10.99 -1.30 -5.37
C THR A 172 12.13 -1.31 -6.38
N LYS A 173 13.08 -2.23 -6.23
CA LYS A 173 14.20 -2.38 -7.16
C LYS A 173 13.73 -2.76 -8.56
N LEU A 174 12.73 -3.64 -8.69
CA LEU A 174 12.13 -3.98 -9.98
C LEU A 174 11.52 -2.74 -10.65
N GLU A 175 10.77 -1.93 -9.90
CA GLU A 175 10.20 -0.68 -10.40
C GLU A 175 11.26 0.33 -10.84
N ASP A 176 12.36 0.47 -10.07
CA ASP A 176 13.46 1.39 -10.39
C ASP A 176 14.25 0.92 -11.60
N THR A 177 14.45 -0.40 -11.75
CA THR A 177 15.13 -0.99 -12.91
C THR A 177 14.29 -0.77 -14.17
N ALA A 178 12.99 -1.09 -14.11
CA ALA A 178 12.07 -0.88 -15.21
C ALA A 178 11.99 0.59 -15.64
N LEU A 179 11.98 1.52 -14.68
CA LEU A 179 12.01 2.94 -14.98
C LEU A 179 13.28 3.34 -15.74
N LYS A 180 14.44 2.89 -15.25
CA LYS A 180 15.72 3.17 -15.91
C LYS A 180 15.73 2.62 -17.35
N ASP A 181 15.34 1.37 -17.50
CA ASP A 181 15.33 0.71 -18.80
C ASP A 181 14.32 1.35 -19.76
N ALA A 182 13.17 1.81 -19.26
CA ALA A 182 12.20 2.55 -20.05
C ALA A 182 12.77 3.88 -20.56
N ILE A 183 13.50 4.63 -19.70
CA ILE A 183 14.15 5.88 -20.09
C ILE A 183 15.25 5.62 -21.11
N ASP A 184 16.10 4.64 -20.87
CA ASP A 184 17.21 4.25 -21.76
C ASP A 184 16.68 3.79 -23.15
N ASN A 185 15.46 3.24 -23.18
CA ASN A 185 14.72 2.86 -24.41
C ASN A 185 13.91 4.01 -25.04
N GLY A 186 14.10 5.25 -24.60
CA GLY A 186 13.54 6.44 -25.23
C GLY A 186 12.12 6.81 -24.80
N LEU A 187 11.70 6.43 -23.60
CA LEU A 187 10.37 6.76 -23.06
C LEU A 187 10.07 8.27 -23.15
N TYR A 188 11.03 9.11 -22.78
CA TYR A 188 10.83 10.56 -22.78
C TYR A 188 10.65 11.14 -24.18
N ASP A 189 11.42 10.66 -25.18
CA ASP A 189 11.30 11.13 -26.55
C ASP A 189 9.94 10.74 -27.15
N ARG A 190 9.49 9.53 -26.88
CA ARG A 190 8.16 9.08 -27.30
C ARG A 190 7.05 9.88 -26.61
N ALA A 191 7.18 10.14 -25.32
CA ALA A 191 6.20 10.93 -24.57
C ALA A 191 6.14 12.37 -25.12
N LYS A 192 7.27 12.97 -25.48
CA LYS A 192 7.37 14.27 -26.16
C LYS A 192 6.57 14.30 -27.46
N GLU A 193 6.82 13.35 -28.33
CA GLU A 193 6.14 13.26 -29.63
C GLU A 193 4.65 12.97 -29.49
N SER A 194 4.27 12.13 -28.52
CA SER A 194 2.86 11.86 -28.21
C SER A 194 2.16 13.08 -27.63
N ALA A 195 2.81 13.84 -26.74
CA ALA A 195 2.30 15.11 -26.23
C ALA A 195 2.02 16.12 -27.36
N LYS A 196 2.96 16.32 -28.28
CA LYS A 196 2.77 17.18 -29.47
C LYS A 196 1.53 16.77 -30.27
N LYS A 197 1.40 15.47 -30.56
CA LYS A 197 0.26 14.96 -31.34
C LYS A 197 -1.07 15.25 -30.64
N GLN A 198 -1.14 15.01 -29.32
CA GLN A 198 -2.35 15.23 -28.54
C GLN A 198 -2.68 16.71 -28.44
N LEU A 199 -1.72 17.58 -28.10
CA LEU A 199 -1.88 19.02 -28.03
C LEU A 199 -2.30 19.60 -29.40
N LYS A 200 -1.67 19.15 -30.49
CA LYS A 200 -2.06 19.54 -31.85
C LYS A 200 -3.49 19.16 -32.15
N SER A 201 -3.90 17.94 -31.80
CA SER A 201 -5.28 17.48 -31.99
C SER A 201 -6.24 18.33 -31.17
N PHE A 202 -5.92 18.59 -29.90
CA PHE A 202 -6.73 19.40 -29.01
C PHE A 202 -6.95 20.83 -29.53
N ILE A 203 -5.87 21.52 -29.95
CA ILE A 203 -5.96 22.89 -30.47
C ILE A 203 -6.80 22.93 -31.76
N LYS A 204 -6.66 21.93 -32.63
CA LYS A 204 -7.39 21.83 -33.89
C LYS A 204 -8.87 21.44 -33.77
N THR A 205 -9.36 21.08 -32.56
CA THR A 205 -10.80 20.92 -32.30
C THR A 205 -11.53 22.25 -32.31
N ASN A 206 -10.83 23.35 -32.09
CA ASN A 206 -11.40 24.69 -32.20
C ASN A 206 -11.40 25.12 -33.69
N ASP A 207 -12.57 25.45 -34.23
CA ASP A 207 -12.76 25.84 -35.65
C ASP A 207 -11.84 27.00 -36.06
N LYS A 208 -11.57 27.95 -35.16
CA LYS A 208 -10.65 29.09 -35.41
C LYS A 208 -9.24 28.58 -35.78
N TYR A 209 -8.74 27.57 -35.09
CA TYR A 209 -7.34 27.11 -35.22
C TYR A 209 -7.18 25.92 -36.16
N LYS A 210 -8.25 25.43 -36.77
CA LYS A 210 -8.23 24.23 -37.62
C LYS A 210 -7.18 24.30 -38.74
N ASN A 211 -7.01 25.48 -39.35
CA ASN A 211 -6.08 25.71 -40.46
C ASN A 211 -4.77 26.38 -40.04
N TYR A 212 -4.58 26.66 -38.76
CA TYR A 212 -3.37 27.30 -38.26
C TYR A 212 -2.18 26.33 -38.25
N LYS A 213 -0.99 26.89 -38.46
CA LYS A 213 0.26 26.16 -38.19
C LYS A 213 0.47 26.14 -36.66
N ILE A 214 0.95 25.02 -36.15
CA ILE A 214 1.25 24.90 -34.71
C ILE A 214 2.74 24.70 -34.58
N HIS A 215 3.37 25.63 -33.87
CA HIS A 215 4.80 25.61 -33.53
C HIS A 215 4.93 25.20 -32.07
N PHE A 216 5.82 24.23 -31.80
CA PHE A 216 6.05 23.73 -30.45
C PHE A 216 7.43 24.16 -29.96
N GLU A 217 7.47 24.76 -28.78
CA GLU A 217 8.69 25.06 -28.04
C GLU A 217 8.68 24.29 -26.72
N TYR A 218 9.85 23.87 -26.24
CA TYR A 218 9.95 23.17 -24.96
C TYR A 218 10.53 24.10 -23.91
N ARG A 219 9.93 24.12 -22.74
CA ARG A 219 10.47 24.84 -21.58
C ARG A 219 11.69 24.04 -21.08
N GLY A 220 12.89 24.60 -21.17
CA GLY A 220 14.13 24.00 -20.66
C GLY A 220 15.20 23.62 -21.71
N ASN A 221 15.02 24.03 -22.96
CA ASN A 221 16.13 23.98 -23.93
C ASN A 221 16.77 25.35 -24.09
#